data_e54d4cd21f5b109bd9d46ce5e94b3c58
#
_entry.id   e54d4cd21f5b109bd9d46ce5e94b3c58
#
_cell.length_a   1.000
_cell.length_b   1.000
_cell.length_c   1.000
_cell.angle_alpha   90.00
_cell.angle_beta   90.00
_cell.angle_gamma   90.00
#
_symmetry.space_group_name_H-M   'P 1'
#
loop_
_entity.id
_entity.type
_entity.pdbx_description
1 polymer ?
#
loop_
_entity_poly.entity_id
_entity_poly.type
_entity_poly.pdbx_seq_one_letter_code
_entity_poly.pdbx_strand_id
1 'polypeptide(L)'
;ITAYVYEKFMNVTYEPEKREGILFVGGFGHAPNLDAVQWFLDKIYPDVYKNIKANFYIVGSKAPDEITHITTEGVIVKGFVSEEELKQLYNSCRLVVVPLRYGAGVKGKVVEALYYGIPVVTTSVGAEGIGGIENIAIVEDQEQKLVNAICEVYQNDDKLIEMSEKSQRYVREKFSTEAVWDIVKEDFE
;
A
#
# COMPACT_ATOMS: atom_id res chain seq x y z
N ILE A 1 5.20 5.66 20.05
CA ILE A 1 5.87 4.33 19.95
C ILE A 1 5.29 3.63 18.75
N THR A 2 6.14 3.20 17.83
CA THR A 2 5.69 2.42 16.68
C THR A 2 5.38 0.97 17.10
N ALA A 3 4.26 0.43 16.60
CA ALA A 3 3.87 -0.96 16.88
C ALA A 3 4.50 -1.97 15.91
N TYR A 4 5.26 -1.49 14.89
CA TYR A 4 5.83 -2.32 13.83
C TYR A 4 7.33 -2.42 14.02
N VAL A 5 7.84 -3.64 14.13
CA VAL A 5 9.27 -3.95 14.29
C VAL A 5 9.61 -5.14 13.41
N TYR A 6 10.66 -5.03 12.63
CA TYR A 6 11.15 -6.09 11.77
C TYR A 6 12.55 -6.53 12.18
N GLU A 7 12.72 -7.82 12.44
CA GLU A 7 14.02 -8.43 12.76
C GLU A 7 14.81 -8.82 11.51
N LYS A 8 14.11 -9.09 10.43
CA LYS A 8 14.69 -9.55 9.17
C LYS A 8 14.25 -8.66 8.02
N PHE A 9 15.17 -8.30 7.17
CA PHE A 9 14.91 -7.50 5.98
C PHE A 9 15.20 -8.29 4.73
N MET A 10 14.29 -8.22 3.78
CA MET A 10 14.50 -8.74 2.45
C MET A 10 15.31 -7.73 1.64
N ASN A 11 16.24 -8.22 0.80
CA ASN A 11 16.81 -7.43 -0.26
C ASN A 11 15.96 -7.67 -1.50
N VAL A 12 14.95 -6.84 -1.69
CA VAL A 12 14.07 -6.94 -2.86
C VAL A 12 14.71 -6.21 -4.02
N THR A 13 14.98 -6.92 -5.10
CA THR A 13 15.23 -6.31 -6.40
C THR A 13 13.87 -6.08 -7.04
N TYR A 14 13.51 -4.83 -7.26
CA TYR A 14 12.24 -4.50 -7.89
C TYR A 14 12.40 -4.53 -9.41
N GLU A 15 11.74 -5.48 -10.05
CA GLU A 15 11.79 -5.71 -11.50
C GLU A 15 10.41 -5.34 -12.09
N PRO A 16 10.22 -4.09 -12.56
CA PRO A 16 8.91 -3.62 -13.04
C PRO A 16 8.29 -4.49 -14.12
N GLU A 17 9.11 -5.02 -15.01
CA GLU A 17 8.69 -5.85 -16.14
C GLU A 17 8.07 -7.20 -15.73
N LYS A 18 8.30 -7.64 -14.49
CA LYS A 18 7.75 -8.88 -13.93
C LYS A 18 6.52 -8.63 -13.06
N ARG A 19 6.07 -7.38 -12.97
CA ARG A 19 5.01 -6.97 -12.04
C ARG A 19 3.84 -6.34 -12.77
N GLU A 20 2.62 -6.67 -12.34
CA GLU A 20 1.40 -6.11 -12.92
C GLU A 20 0.32 -5.91 -11.85
N GLY A 21 -0.58 -4.96 -12.12
CA GLY A 21 -1.73 -4.69 -11.27
C GLY A 21 -1.44 -3.81 -10.05
N ILE A 22 -2.53 -3.43 -9.42
CA ILE A 22 -2.59 -2.55 -8.25
C ILE A 22 -3.16 -3.36 -7.10
N LEU A 23 -2.58 -3.28 -5.91
CA LEU A 23 -2.99 -4.05 -4.75
C LEU A 23 -3.55 -3.13 -3.66
N PHE A 24 -4.67 -3.54 -3.06
CA PHE A 24 -5.18 -3.04 -1.79
C PHE A 24 -5.25 -4.19 -0.78
N VAL A 25 -4.76 -3.94 0.43
CA VAL A 25 -4.84 -4.90 1.54
C VAL A 25 -5.56 -4.27 2.72
N GLY A 26 -6.60 -4.95 3.26
CA GLY A 26 -7.28 -4.43 4.44
C GLY A 26 -8.48 -5.24 4.88
N GLY A 27 -8.53 -5.60 6.16
CA GLY A 27 -9.70 -6.31 6.73
C GLY A 27 -10.95 -5.42 6.75
N PHE A 28 -12.04 -5.91 6.20
CA PHE A 28 -13.31 -5.19 6.08
C PHE A 28 -14.13 -5.13 7.38
N GLY A 29 -13.65 -5.74 8.46
CA GLY A 29 -14.17 -5.49 9.80
C GLY A 29 -13.89 -4.06 10.30
N HIS A 30 -13.02 -3.29 9.60
CA HIS A 30 -12.76 -1.89 9.85
C HIS A 30 -13.43 -1.04 8.77
N ALA A 31 -14.40 -0.22 9.18
CA ALA A 31 -15.16 0.64 8.26
C ALA A 31 -14.33 1.54 7.33
N PRO A 32 -13.17 2.12 7.74
CA PRO A 32 -12.31 2.87 6.84
C PRO A 32 -11.83 2.09 5.61
N ASN A 33 -11.66 0.77 5.71
CA ASN A 33 -11.23 -0.04 4.57
C ASN A 33 -12.33 -0.23 3.55
N LEU A 34 -13.56 -0.43 4.03
CA LEU A 34 -14.72 -0.54 3.15
C LEU A 34 -14.97 0.76 2.39
N ASP A 35 -15.00 1.86 3.11
CA ASP A 35 -15.15 3.20 2.54
C ASP A 35 -14.06 3.53 1.50
N ALA A 36 -12.80 3.20 1.81
CA ALA A 36 -11.68 3.43 0.92
C ALA A 36 -11.82 2.68 -0.41
N VAL A 37 -12.21 1.39 -0.35
CA VAL A 37 -12.40 0.57 -1.56
C VAL A 37 -13.59 1.08 -2.37
N GLN A 38 -14.72 1.38 -1.73
CA GLN A 38 -15.90 1.92 -2.41
C GLN A 38 -15.59 3.26 -3.10
N TRP A 39 -14.98 4.20 -2.38
CA TRP A 39 -14.58 5.47 -2.96
C TRP A 39 -13.60 5.32 -4.12
N PHE A 40 -12.60 4.45 -3.95
CA PHE A 40 -11.61 4.19 -5.00
C PHE A 40 -12.28 3.64 -6.27
N LEU A 41 -13.17 2.67 -6.12
CA LEU A 41 -13.90 2.06 -7.23
C LEU A 41 -14.86 3.03 -7.92
N ASP A 42 -15.50 3.93 -7.16
CA ASP A 42 -16.48 4.86 -7.70
C ASP A 42 -15.85 6.08 -8.38
N LYS A 43 -14.73 6.59 -7.85
CA LYS A 43 -14.18 7.89 -8.20
C LYS A 43 -12.80 7.86 -8.86
N ILE A 44 -12.01 6.84 -8.62
CA ILE A 44 -10.59 6.79 -9.01
C ILE A 44 -10.34 5.71 -10.06
N TYR A 45 -10.72 4.48 -9.75
CA TYR A 45 -10.36 3.32 -10.55
C TYR A 45 -10.91 3.33 -11.98
N PRO A 46 -12.11 3.82 -12.30
CA PRO A 46 -12.61 3.89 -13.68
C PRO A 46 -11.66 4.64 -14.61
N ASP A 47 -11.16 5.80 -14.16
CA ASP A 47 -10.21 6.59 -14.93
C ASP A 47 -8.80 5.95 -14.95
N VAL A 48 -8.36 5.37 -13.84
CA VAL A 48 -7.11 4.59 -13.80
C VAL A 48 -7.17 3.43 -14.79
N TYR A 49 -8.21 2.60 -14.72
CA TYR A 49 -8.37 1.45 -15.62
C TYR A 49 -8.45 1.85 -17.10
N LYS A 50 -9.15 2.94 -17.40
CA LYS A 50 -9.23 3.49 -18.76
C LYS A 50 -7.85 3.84 -19.33
N ASN A 51 -6.97 4.41 -18.49
CA ASN A 51 -5.67 4.90 -18.92
C ASN A 51 -4.58 3.82 -18.99
N ILE A 52 -4.54 2.90 -18.00
CA ILE A 52 -3.43 1.96 -17.88
C ILE A 52 -3.82 0.48 -17.92
N LYS A 53 -5.12 0.17 -17.95
CA LYS A 53 -5.65 -1.21 -17.99
C LYS A 53 -5.09 -2.14 -16.91
N ALA A 54 -4.67 -1.58 -15.78
CA ALA A 54 -4.13 -2.35 -14.66
C ALA A 54 -5.26 -3.00 -13.85
N ASN A 55 -5.13 -4.30 -13.57
CA ASN A 55 -6.05 -4.98 -12.66
C ASN A 55 -5.91 -4.44 -11.22
N PHE A 56 -7.02 -4.40 -10.50
CA PHE A 56 -7.06 -4.01 -9.09
C PHE A 56 -7.41 -5.19 -8.21
N TYR A 57 -6.43 -5.64 -7.42
CA TYR A 57 -6.56 -6.76 -6.49
C TYR A 57 -7.00 -6.25 -5.11
N ILE A 58 -8.10 -6.79 -4.60
CA ILE A 58 -8.64 -6.46 -3.29
C ILE A 58 -8.47 -7.66 -2.37
N VAL A 59 -7.66 -7.50 -1.32
CA VAL A 59 -7.35 -8.53 -0.33
C VAL A 59 -7.82 -8.09 1.05
N GLY A 60 -8.54 -8.96 1.74
CA GLY A 60 -8.93 -8.71 3.12
C GLY A 60 -9.99 -9.67 3.64
N SER A 61 -9.95 -9.89 4.94
CA SER A 61 -10.94 -10.72 5.64
C SER A 61 -12.25 -9.96 5.84
N LYS A 62 -13.34 -10.72 6.06
CA LYS A 62 -14.68 -10.17 6.37
C LYS A 62 -15.22 -9.22 5.30
N ALA A 63 -14.91 -9.48 4.03
CA ALA A 63 -15.46 -8.71 2.93
C ALA A 63 -16.99 -8.89 2.88
N PRO A 64 -17.77 -7.79 2.90
CA PRO A 64 -19.23 -7.88 2.78
C PRO A 64 -19.64 -8.19 1.33
N ASP A 65 -20.92 -8.54 1.15
CA ASP A 65 -21.46 -8.92 -0.15
C ASP A 65 -21.24 -7.85 -1.24
N GLU A 66 -21.34 -6.58 -0.88
CA GLU A 66 -21.09 -5.45 -1.77
C GLU A 66 -19.65 -5.39 -2.31
N ILE A 67 -18.69 -6.01 -1.61
CA ILE A 67 -17.30 -6.16 -2.07
C ILE A 67 -17.13 -7.48 -2.82
N THR A 68 -17.66 -8.59 -2.27
CA THR A 68 -17.45 -9.93 -2.86
C THR A 68 -18.15 -10.11 -4.21
N HIS A 69 -19.21 -9.35 -4.48
CA HIS A 69 -19.98 -9.41 -5.72
C HIS A 69 -19.64 -8.29 -6.72
N ILE A 70 -18.51 -7.61 -6.56
CA ILE A 70 -18.04 -6.62 -7.54
C ILE A 70 -17.81 -7.30 -8.89
N THR A 71 -18.43 -6.74 -9.95
CA THR A 71 -18.29 -7.20 -11.34
C THR A 71 -17.61 -6.17 -12.23
N THR A 72 -17.01 -5.14 -11.63
CA THR A 72 -16.29 -4.08 -12.35
C THR A 72 -15.12 -4.67 -13.12
N GLU A 73 -14.98 -4.33 -14.39
CA GLU A 73 -13.89 -4.79 -15.25
C GLU A 73 -12.53 -4.47 -14.65
N GLY A 74 -11.64 -5.46 -14.63
CA GLY A 74 -10.29 -5.34 -14.07
C GLY A 74 -10.23 -5.45 -12.54
N VAL A 75 -11.35 -5.54 -11.82
CA VAL A 75 -11.36 -5.73 -10.35
C VAL A 75 -11.37 -7.21 -10.01
N ILE A 76 -10.44 -7.61 -9.14
CA ILE A 76 -10.27 -8.99 -8.68
C ILE A 76 -10.33 -9.03 -7.16
N VAL A 77 -11.44 -9.50 -6.62
CA VAL A 77 -11.60 -9.68 -5.18
C VAL A 77 -11.07 -11.04 -4.76
N LYS A 78 -9.98 -11.04 -3.99
CA LYS A 78 -9.36 -12.27 -3.45
C LYS A 78 -9.94 -12.69 -2.11
N GLY A 79 -10.55 -11.76 -1.37
CA GLY A 79 -10.99 -12.01 0.00
C GLY A 79 -9.82 -12.26 0.96
N PHE A 80 -10.01 -13.18 1.90
CA PHE A 80 -8.93 -13.61 2.79
C PHE A 80 -7.95 -14.53 2.03
N VAL A 81 -6.68 -14.25 2.14
CA VAL A 81 -5.59 -15.06 1.56
C VAL A 81 -4.63 -15.50 2.64
N SER A 82 -3.84 -16.55 2.38
CA SER A 82 -2.75 -16.97 3.25
C SER A 82 -1.61 -15.94 3.25
N GLU A 83 -0.73 -16.01 4.27
CA GLU A 83 0.47 -15.15 4.32
C GLU A 83 1.37 -15.34 3.09
N GLU A 84 1.49 -16.58 2.60
CA GLU A 84 2.28 -16.88 1.42
C GLU A 84 1.67 -16.27 0.14
N GLU A 85 0.36 -16.35 -0.03
CA GLU A 85 -0.34 -15.69 -1.15
C GLU A 85 -0.24 -14.16 -1.06
N LEU A 86 -0.36 -13.59 0.14
CA LEU A 86 -0.20 -12.15 0.34
C LEU A 86 1.21 -11.70 -0.05
N LYS A 87 2.23 -12.45 0.35
CA LYS A 87 3.62 -12.20 -0.04
C LYS A 87 3.81 -12.31 -1.55
N GLN A 88 3.19 -13.30 -2.21
CA GLN A 88 3.22 -13.41 -3.66
C GLN A 88 2.58 -12.20 -4.33
N LEU A 89 1.45 -11.68 -3.82
CA LEU A 89 0.80 -10.47 -4.32
C LEU A 89 1.69 -9.23 -4.14
N TYR A 90 2.35 -9.05 -3.00
CA TYR A 90 3.33 -7.97 -2.82
C TYR A 90 4.52 -8.07 -3.78
N ASN A 91 4.89 -9.28 -4.20
CA ASN A 91 5.99 -9.50 -5.14
C ASN A 91 5.56 -9.43 -6.61
N SER A 92 4.29 -9.66 -6.92
CA SER A 92 3.78 -9.67 -8.30
C SER A 92 3.03 -8.40 -8.69
N CYS A 93 2.42 -7.70 -7.73
CA CYS A 93 1.78 -6.42 -8.02
C CYS A 93 2.81 -5.32 -8.22
N ARG A 94 2.44 -4.35 -9.07
CA ARG A 94 3.30 -3.25 -9.46
C ARG A 94 3.21 -2.07 -8.49
N LEU A 95 2.05 -1.89 -7.85
CA LEU A 95 1.75 -0.76 -6.99
C LEU A 95 0.79 -1.17 -5.88
N VAL A 96 0.94 -0.58 -4.70
CA VAL A 96 -0.05 -0.61 -3.63
C VAL A 96 -0.76 0.73 -3.55
N VAL A 97 -2.09 0.71 -3.43
CA VAL A 97 -2.87 1.91 -3.11
C VAL A 97 -3.52 1.79 -1.73
N VAL A 98 -3.45 2.87 -0.95
CA VAL A 98 -4.08 2.94 0.38
C VAL A 98 -4.93 4.21 0.45
N PRO A 99 -6.10 4.25 -0.20
CA PRO A 99 -6.90 5.45 -0.39
C PRO A 99 -7.86 5.68 0.78
N LEU A 100 -7.34 5.74 2.01
CA LEU A 100 -8.14 5.96 3.21
C LEU A 100 -8.60 7.42 3.32
N ARG A 101 -9.88 7.67 3.61
CA ARG A 101 -10.43 9.00 3.81
C ARG A 101 -10.58 9.39 5.28
N TYR A 102 -10.57 8.40 6.17
CA TYR A 102 -10.59 8.59 7.62
C TYR A 102 -9.98 7.39 8.35
N GLY A 103 -9.75 7.55 9.65
CA GLY A 103 -9.10 6.57 10.52
C GLY A 103 -7.87 7.17 11.17
N ALA A 104 -7.55 6.75 12.39
CA ALA A 104 -6.44 7.30 13.17
C ALA A 104 -5.25 6.34 13.25
N GLY A 105 -4.07 6.89 13.50
CA GLY A 105 -2.83 6.16 13.79
C GLY A 105 -2.12 5.61 12.57
N VAL A 106 -0.96 5.00 12.80
CA VAL A 106 -0.12 4.40 11.77
C VAL A 106 -0.84 3.26 11.06
N LYS A 107 -0.82 3.28 9.74
CA LYS A 107 -1.48 2.27 8.90
C LYS A 107 -0.51 1.13 8.60
N GLY A 108 -0.68 -0.01 9.29
CA GLY A 108 0.17 -1.19 9.14
C GLY A 108 0.34 -1.66 7.70
N LYS A 109 -0.72 -1.59 6.89
CA LYS A 109 -0.68 -1.95 5.47
C LYS A 109 0.28 -1.08 4.64
N VAL A 110 0.48 0.18 5.02
CA VAL A 110 1.47 1.06 4.38
C VAL A 110 2.86 0.61 4.78
N VAL A 111 3.11 0.43 6.07
CA VAL A 111 4.42 -0.04 6.58
C VAL A 111 4.78 -1.40 6.00
N GLU A 112 3.81 -2.32 5.90
CA GLU A 112 3.99 -3.64 5.31
C GLU A 112 4.32 -3.56 3.82
N ALA A 113 3.63 -2.73 3.05
CA ALA A 113 3.96 -2.50 1.64
C ALA A 113 5.39 -1.96 1.46
N LEU A 114 5.79 -0.97 2.29
CA LEU A 114 7.16 -0.45 2.29
C LEU A 114 8.19 -1.53 2.66
N TYR A 115 7.86 -2.43 3.59
CA TYR A 115 8.72 -3.56 3.98
C TYR A 115 8.95 -4.52 2.82
N TYR A 116 7.92 -4.81 2.02
CA TYR A 116 8.03 -5.61 0.80
C TYR A 116 8.66 -4.85 -0.38
N GLY A 117 9.01 -3.58 -0.20
CA GLY A 117 9.62 -2.74 -1.23
C GLY A 117 8.68 -2.49 -2.42
N ILE A 118 7.37 -2.61 -2.24
CA ILE A 118 6.42 -2.25 -3.30
C ILE A 118 6.08 -0.75 -3.21
N PRO A 119 6.12 -0.01 -4.32
CA PRO A 119 5.73 1.40 -4.34
C PRO A 119 4.33 1.65 -3.82
N VAL A 120 4.15 2.73 -3.07
CA VAL A 120 2.88 3.08 -2.42
C VAL A 120 2.36 4.42 -2.91
N VAL A 121 1.08 4.46 -3.27
CA VAL A 121 0.30 5.69 -3.43
C VAL A 121 -0.80 5.69 -2.38
N THR A 122 -0.90 6.78 -1.62
CA THR A 122 -1.81 6.87 -0.47
C THR A 122 -2.38 8.27 -0.31
N THR A 123 -3.33 8.42 0.60
CA THR A 123 -3.86 9.72 1.05
C THR A 123 -3.09 10.21 2.28
N SER A 124 -3.32 11.45 2.68
CA SER A 124 -2.80 12.02 3.94
C SER A 124 -3.21 11.18 5.15
N VAL A 125 -4.44 10.64 5.15
CA VAL A 125 -4.93 9.72 6.20
C VAL A 125 -4.16 8.39 6.20
N GLY A 126 -3.86 7.85 5.01
CA GLY A 126 -3.05 6.62 4.91
C GLY A 126 -1.59 6.83 5.33
N ALA A 127 -1.07 8.03 5.14
CA ALA A 127 0.28 8.45 5.49
C ALA A 127 0.45 8.82 6.97
N GLU A 128 -0.65 8.98 7.72
CA GLU A 128 -0.65 9.48 9.09
C GLU A 128 0.27 8.67 10.02
N GLY A 129 1.11 9.38 10.77
CA GLY A 129 2.02 8.79 11.75
C GLY A 129 3.28 8.15 11.18
N ILE A 130 3.50 8.22 9.86
CA ILE A 130 4.70 7.72 9.19
C ILE A 130 5.55 8.93 8.77
N GLY A 131 6.47 9.35 9.65
CA GLY A 131 7.26 10.58 9.44
C GLY A 131 8.17 10.49 8.21
N GLY A 132 8.10 11.48 7.31
CA GLY A 132 8.92 11.54 6.10
C GLY A 132 8.43 10.64 4.96
N ILE A 133 7.20 10.13 5.05
CA ILE A 133 6.62 9.24 4.03
C ILE A 133 6.55 9.89 2.63
N GLU A 134 6.41 11.20 2.55
CA GLU A 134 6.38 11.97 1.32
C GLU A 134 7.65 11.86 0.47
N ASN A 135 8.75 11.37 1.05
CA ASN A 135 10.01 11.11 0.35
C ASN A 135 10.09 9.70 -0.28
N ILE A 136 9.17 8.80 0.10
CA ILE A 136 9.21 7.37 -0.25
C ILE A 136 7.92 6.85 -0.87
N ALA A 137 6.81 7.56 -0.67
CA ALA A 137 5.50 7.24 -1.23
C ALA A 137 4.88 8.49 -1.85
N ILE A 138 3.87 8.32 -2.69
CA ILE A 138 3.08 9.44 -3.20
C ILE A 138 1.89 9.65 -2.28
N VAL A 139 1.72 10.88 -1.78
CA VAL A 139 0.60 11.26 -0.91
C VAL A 139 -0.26 12.28 -1.64
N GLU A 140 -1.53 11.92 -1.90
CA GLU A 140 -2.46 12.77 -2.62
C GLU A 140 -3.90 12.50 -2.20
N ASP A 141 -4.67 13.56 -1.92
CA ASP A 141 -6.04 13.47 -1.43
C ASP A 141 -7.09 13.82 -2.51
N GLN A 142 -6.69 14.56 -3.54
CA GLN A 142 -7.61 15.00 -4.58
C GLN A 142 -7.82 13.92 -5.64
N GLU A 143 -9.08 13.57 -5.92
CA GLU A 143 -9.45 12.47 -6.82
C GLU A 143 -8.69 12.50 -8.15
N GLN A 144 -8.77 13.60 -8.91
CA GLN A 144 -8.11 13.67 -10.21
C GLN A 144 -6.59 13.63 -10.13
N LYS A 145 -6.00 14.20 -9.10
CA LYS A 145 -4.55 14.15 -8.90
C LYS A 145 -4.10 12.76 -8.47
N LEU A 146 -4.91 12.05 -7.68
CA LEU A 146 -4.65 10.67 -7.30
C LEU A 146 -4.69 9.74 -8.52
N VAL A 147 -5.67 9.92 -9.43
CA VAL A 147 -5.70 9.24 -10.73
C VAL A 147 -4.40 9.47 -11.50
N ASN A 148 -4.03 10.74 -11.67
CA ASN A 148 -2.82 11.12 -12.42
C ASN A 148 -1.55 10.51 -11.79
N ALA A 149 -1.41 10.62 -10.47
CA ALA A 149 -0.27 10.08 -9.73
C ALA A 149 -0.14 8.55 -9.88
N ILE A 150 -1.26 7.82 -9.79
CA ILE A 150 -1.29 6.37 -10.00
C ILE A 150 -0.87 6.02 -11.43
N CYS A 151 -1.48 6.68 -12.43
CA CYS A 151 -1.17 6.41 -13.84
C CYS A 151 0.28 6.75 -14.19
N GLU A 152 0.79 7.88 -13.73
CA GLU A 152 2.15 8.34 -13.97
C GLU A 152 3.18 7.38 -13.37
N VAL A 153 3.04 7.05 -12.07
CA VAL A 153 4.00 6.17 -11.42
C VAL A 153 3.92 4.75 -11.94
N TYR A 154 2.71 4.25 -12.25
CA TYR A 154 2.53 2.89 -12.77
C TYR A 154 3.26 2.68 -14.11
N GLN A 155 3.36 3.71 -14.95
CA GLN A 155 3.99 3.66 -16.26
C GLN A 155 5.48 4.04 -16.24
N ASN A 156 6.03 4.41 -15.08
CA ASN A 156 7.41 4.89 -14.96
C ASN A 156 8.27 3.89 -14.17
N ASP A 157 8.97 3.02 -14.90
CA ASP A 157 9.80 1.97 -14.32
C ASP A 157 10.90 2.52 -13.40
N ASP A 158 11.60 3.57 -13.83
CA ASP A 158 12.67 4.19 -13.04
C ASP A 158 12.13 4.73 -11.72
N LYS A 159 10.95 5.35 -11.76
CA LYS A 159 10.29 5.87 -10.55
C LYS A 159 9.88 4.76 -9.59
N LEU A 160 9.35 3.65 -10.10
CA LEU A 160 8.98 2.50 -9.30
C LEU A 160 10.21 1.86 -8.62
N ILE A 161 11.33 1.74 -9.34
CA ILE A 161 12.59 1.23 -8.79
C ILE A 161 13.09 2.17 -7.69
N GLU A 162 13.16 3.47 -7.96
CA GLU A 162 13.56 4.49 -6.96
C GLU A 162 12.72 4.43 -5.69
N MET A 163 11.38 4.35 -5.82
CA MET A 163 10.46 4.26 -4.70
C MET A 163 10.68 2.97 -3.90
N SER A 164 10.88 1.85 -4.57
CA SER A 164 11.18 0.57 -3.91
C SER A 164 12.46 0.62 -3.09
N GLU A 165 13.54 1.14 -3.64
CA GLU A 165 14.82 1.26 -2.94
C GLU A 165 14.72 2.19 -1.72
N LYS A 166 14.04 3.33 -1.88
CA LYS A 166 13.80 4.28 -0.78
C LYS A 166 12.96 3.65 0.33
N SER A 167 11.90 2.91 -0.02
CA SER A 167 11.04 2.22 0.93
C SER A 167 11.82 1.21 1.77
N GLN A 168 12.62 0.36 1.14
CA GLN A 168 13.42 -0.64 1.85
C GLN A 168 14.44 -0.01 2.80
N ARG A 169 15.09 1.08 2.38
CA ARG A 169 16.03 1.83 3.22
C ARG A 169 15.30 2.44 4.42
N TYR A 170 14.19 3.10 4.18
CA TYR A 170 13.36 3.73 5.20
C TYR A 170 12.90 2.73 6.27
N VAL A 171 12.39 1.56 5.85
CA VAL A 171 11.93 0.54 6.81
C VAL A 171 13.09 0.02 7.67
N ARG A 172 14.28 -0.15 7.12
CA ARG A 172 15.47 -0.52 7.91
C ARG A 172 15.84 0.54 8.94
N GLU A 173 15.79 1.80 8.53
CA GLU A 173 16.17 2.94 9.40
C GLU A 173 15.15 3.24 10.50
N LYS A 174 13.85 2.95 10.28
CA LYS A 174 12.78 3.37 11.18
C LYS A 174 12.08 2.24 11.92
N PHE A 175 12.11 1.03 11.38
CA PHE A 175 11.35 -0.12 11.88
C PHE A 175 12.22 -1.35 12.18
N SER A 176 13.55 -1.22 12.21
CA SER A 176 14.42 -2.28 12.71
C SER A 176 14.33 -2.38 14.24
N THR A 177 14.70 -3.53 14.76
CA THR A 177 14.78 -3.76 16.22
C THR A 177 15.69 -2.73 16.88
N GLU A 178 16.83 -2.41 16.26
CA GLU A 178 17.79 -1.41 16.74
C GLU A 178 17.17 -0.01 16.76
N ALA A 179 16.51 0.41 15.66
CA ALA A 179 15.88 1.73 15.56
C ALA A 179 14.78 1.91 16.60
N VAL A 180 13.97 0.88 16.81
CA VAL A 180 12.90 0.92 17.83
C VAL A 180 13.47 0.89 19.25
N TRP A 181 14.52 0.11 19.49
CA TRP A 181 15.19 0.07 20.78
C TRP A 181 15.78 1.44 21.14
N ASP A 182 16.40 2.13 20.19
CA ASP A 182 16.96 3.46 20.40
C ASP A 182 15.91 4.50 20.82
N ILE A 183 14.65 4.32 20.41
CA ILE A 183 13.54 5.19 20.78
C ILE A 183 13.05 4.90 22.22
N VAL A 184 13.00 3.62 22.61
CA VAL A 184 12.36 3.23 23.87
C VAL A 184 13.32 3.05 25.04
N LYS A 185 14.63 2.91 24.80
CA LYS A 185 15.62 2.64 25.86
C LYS A 185 15.63 3.69 26.97
N GLU A 186 15.36 4.96 26.63
CA GLU A 186 15.30 6.04 27.60
C GLU A 186 14.13 5.91 28.60
N ASP A 187 13.08 5.16 28.22
CA ASP A 187 11.94 4.88 29.10
C ASP A 187 12.25 3.76 30.12
N PHE A 188 13.40 3.06 29.96
CA PHE A 188 13.83 1.96 30.83
C PHE A 188 15.07 2.30 31.71
N GLU A 189 15.66 3.47 31.52
CA GLU A 189 16.73 4.03 32.37
C GLU A 189 16.12 4.95 33.46
#